data_04d8dcab49ba48962bc1fd38d5b95ea9
#
_entry.id   04d8dcab49ba48962bc1fd38d5b95ea9
#
_cell.length_a   1.000
_cell.length_b   1.000
_cell.length_c   1.000
_cell.angle_alpha   90.00
_cell.angle_beta   90.00
_cell.angle_gamma   90.00
#
_symmetry.space_group_name_H-M   'P 1'
#
loop_
_entity.id
_entity.type
_entity.pdbx_description
1 polymer ?
#
loop_
_entity_poly.entity_id
_entity_poly.type
_entity_poly.pdbx_seq_one_letter_code
_entity_poly.pdbx_strand_id
1 'polypeptide(L)'
;PARTRPGSASLTGRGAAAVGADPEAAARLERALGLADTSRTEGGGRAVGVVAAPDVRAALAAAGHRVVPLVPGTAGAVAERVEAVVVDVDGVDGPWAGALDAAGAALYLELRGAVSAAAARGVTVWVLSRGRHRHRLGALALLHAEDVIVVEAGAGRTPLHFTEDPGDAPQGIADVLAACPEESA
;
A
#
# COMPACT_ATOMS: atom_id res chain seq x y z
N PRO A 1 -31.80 58.18 -10.76
CA PRO A 1 -31.58 56.86 -11.28
C PRO A 1 -30.49 56.14 -10.47
N ALA A 2 -30.95 55.26 -9.59
CA ALA A 2 -30.10 54.44 -8.70
C ALA A 2 -29.48 53.30 -9.48
N ARG A 3 -28.12 53.22 -9.51
CA ARG A 3 -27.40 52.06 -10.03
C ARG A 3 -27.37 50.97 -8.98
N THR A 4 -28.08 49.91 -9.28
CA THR A 4 -28.05 48.64 -8.54
C THR A 4 -26.68 47.97 -8.77
N ARG A 5 -25.89 47.73 -7.71
CA ARG A 5 -24.68 46.90 -7.74
C ARG A 5 -25.07 45.46 -7.95
N PRO A 6 -24.42 44.70 -8.85
CA PRO A 6 -24.61 43.26 -8.93
C PRO A 6 -24.02 42.61 -7.69
N GLY A 7 -24.82 41.73 -7.07
CA GLY A 7 -24.45 40.98 -5.87
C GLY A 7 -23.25 40.08 -6.11
N SER A 8 -22.42 39.98 -5.08
CA SER A 8 -21.31 39.05 -4.97
C SER A 8 -21.84 37.64 -5.16
N ALA A 9 -21.44 36.97 -6.25
CA ALA A 9 -21.62 35.56 -6.41
C ALA A 9 -20.74 34.84 -5.35
N SER A 10 -21.39 34.29 -4.36
CA SER A 10 -20.75 33.38 -3.40
C SER A 10 -20.20 32.19 -4.18
N LEU A 11 -18.89 32.06 -4.23
CA LEU A 11 -18.19 30.85 -4.68
C LEU A 11 -18.38 29.76 -3.64
N THR A 12 -19.60 29.23 -3.54
CA THR A 12 -19.85 27.97 -2.85
C THR A 12 -19.24 26.89 -3.72
N GLY A 13 -18.07 26.42 -3.30
CA GLY A 13 -17.32 25.42 -4.03
C GLY A 13 -18.15 24.17 -4.27
N ARG A 14 -18.10 23.64 -5.48
CA ARG A 14 -18.74 22.39 -5.91
C ARG A 14 -18.40 21.17 -5.02
N GLY A 15 -17.42 21.29 -4.10
CA GLY A 15 -17.07 20.27 -3.12
C GLY A 15 -18.06 20.08 -1.98
N ALA A 16 -18.79 21.13 -1.56
CA ALA A 16 -19.72 21.04 -0.43
C ALA A 16 -21.04 20.33 -0.78
N ALA A 17 -21.44 20.35 -2.05
CA ALA A 17 -22.70 19.71 -2.49
C ALA A 17 -22.56 18.19 -2.71
N ALA A 18 -21.34 17.65 -2.87
CA ALA A 18 -21.12 16.23 -3.12
C ALA A 18 -21.10 15.38 -1.84
N VAL A 19 -20.81 15.98 -0.69
CA VAL A 19 -20.65 15.26 0.59
C VAL A 19 -21.98 14.84 1.22
N GLY A 20 -23.09 15.43 0.77
CA GLY A 20 -24.42 15.13 1.33
C GLY A 20 -25.25 14.10 0.57
N ALA A 21 -24.81 13.64 -0.60
CA ALA A 21 -25.68 12.93 -1.54
C ALA A 21 -25.50 11.41 -1.58
N ASP A 22 -24.33 10.87 -1.18
CA ASP A 22 -24.08 9.43 -1.22
C ASP A 22 -23.10 9.01 -0.09
N PRO A 23 -23.61 8.31 0.95
CA PRO A 23 -22.77 7.85 2.05
C PRO A 23 -21.69 6.84 1.60
N GLU A 24 -21.92 6.09 0.51
CA GLU A 24 -20.92 5.21 -0.05
C GLU A 24 -19.80 5.97 -0.78
N ALA A 25 -20.13 7.06 -1.46
CA ALA A 25 -19.14 7.93 -2.09
C ALA A 25 -18.30 8.67 -1.04
N ALA A 26 -18.93 9.13 0.05
CA ALA A 26 -18.22 9.72 1.19
C ALA A 26 -17.27 8.70 1.84
N ALA A 27 -17.72 7.48 2.09
CA ALA A 27 -16.88 6.42 2.65
C ALA A 27 -15.73 5.98 1.72
N ARG A 28 -15.93 6.06 0.40
CA ARG A 28 -14.85 5.85 -0.59
C ARG A 28 -13.84 6.98 -0.56
N LEU A 29 -14.30 8.21 -0.50
CA LEU A 29 -13.44 9.39 -0.42
C LEU A 29 -12.64 9.40 0.89
N GLU A 30 -13.28 9.11 2.01
CA GLU A 30 -12.61 8.99 3.31
C GLU A 30 -11.54 7.90 3.30
N ARG A 31 -11.82 6.74 2.69
CA ARG A 31 -10.82 5.69 2.48
C ARG A 31 -9.66 6.14 1.59
N ALA A 32 -9.96 6.79 0.47
CA ALA A 32 -8.95 7.27 -0.47
C ALA A 32 -8.05 8.36 0.14
N LEU A 33 -8.60 9.17 1.05
CA LEU A 33 -7.87 10.22 1.77
C LEU A 33 -7.20 9.73 3.06
N GLY A 34 -7.36 8.43 3.40
CA GLY A 34 -6.85 7.90 4.66
C GLY A 34 -7.60 8.41 5.90
N LEU A 35 -8.70 9.15 5.71
CA LEU A 35 -9.51 9.72 6.79
C LEU A 35 -10.46 8.69 7.42
N ALA A 36 -10.75 7.60 6.73
CA ALA A 36 -11.54 6.48 7.27
C ALA A 36 -10.84 5.74 8.42
N ASP A 37 -9.62 6.13 8.70
CA ASP A 37 -8.77 5.55 9.74
C ASP A 37 -9.16 5.97 11.17
N THR A 38 -10.05 6.93 11.33
CA THR A 38 -10.49 7.41 12.66
C THR A 38 -11.54 6.52 13.32
N SER A 39 -12.15 5.57 12.61
CA SER A 39 -13.09 4.57 13.16
C SER A 39 -12.44 3.21 13.39
N ARG A 40 -11.10 3.17 13.45
CA ARG A 40 -10.34 1.95 13.69
C ARG A 40 -10.53 1.46 15.11
N THR A 41 -10.83 0.19 15.22
CA THR A 41 -10.68 -0.63 16.44
C THR A 41 -9.44 -0.19 17.22
N GLU A 42 -9.50 -0.15 18.54
CA GLU A 42 -8.46 0.26 19.50
C GLU A 42 -7.07 -0.46 19.37
N GLY A 43 -6.74 -0.97 18.21
CA GLY A 43 -5.45 -1.61 17.87
C GLY A 43 -4.83 -1.14 16.57
N GLY A 44 -5.33 -0.10 15.90
CA GLY A 44 -4.64 0.63 14.80
C GLY A 44 -4.15 -0.15 13.57
N GLY A 45 -4.27 -1.47 13.53
CA GLY A 45 -3.68 -2.32 12.51
C GLY A 45 -4.51 -2.47 11.25
N ARG A 46 -3.89 -2.27 10.08
CA ARG A 46 -4.50 -2.49 8.77
C ARG A 46 -4.49 -3.96 8.38
N ALA A 47 -5.46 -4.39 7.56
CA ALA A 47 -5.38 -5.66 6.86
C ALA A 47 -4.42 -5.52 5.68
N VAL A 48 -3.31 -6.25 5.73
CA VAL A 48 -2.23 -6.17 4.73
C VAL A 48 -2.13 -7.51 4.00
N GLY A 49 -2.35 -7.49 2.69
CA GLY A 49 -2.10 -8.64 1.81
C GLY A 49 -0.60 -8.76 1.55
N VAL A 50 0.00 -9.92 1.77
CA VAL A 50 1.46 -10.04 1.68
C VAL A 50 1.92 -11.19 0.78
N VAL A 51 2.96 -10.92 0.00
CA VAL A 51 3.88 -11.90 -0.57
C VAL A 51 5.26 -11.50 -0.06
N ALA A 52 5.71 -12.12 1.04
CA ALA A 52 6.93 -11.69 1.70
C ALA A 52 7.55 -12.82 2.53
N ALA A 53 8.83 -12.69 2.81
CA ALA A 53 9.57 -13.58 3.69
C ALA A 53 8.99 -13.59 5.12
N PRO A 54 9.26 -14.64 5.91
CA PRO A 54 8.70 -14.80 7.25
C PRO A 54 9.03 -13.66 8.21
N ASP A 55 10.23 -13.09 8.13
CA ASP A 55 10.71 -11.98 8.95
C ASP A 55 9.94 -10.69 8.68
N VAL A 56 9.69 -10.36 7.41
CA VAL A 56 8.88 -9.19 7.00
C VAL A 56 7.43 -9.36 7.50
N ARG A 57 6.87 -10.57 7.36
CA ARG A 57 5.53 -10.86 7.89
C ARG A 57 5.44 -10.71 9.39
N ALA A 58 6.46 -11.18 10.10
CA ALA A 58 6.55 -11.05 11.55
C ALA A 58 6.70 -9.58 11.99
N ALA A 59 7.51 -8.80 11.28
CA ALA A 59 7.66 -7.36 11.55
C ALA A 59 6.33 -6.60 11.37
N LEU A 60 5.60 -6.85 10.29
CA LEU A 60 4.27 -6.26 10.05
C LEU A 60 3.26 -6.67 11.13
N ALA A 61 3.26 -7.94 11.56
CA ALA A 61 2.40 -8.41 12.63
C ALA A 61 2.76 -7.77 13.99
N ALA A 62 4.06 -7.63 14.29
CA ALA A 62 4.54 -6.98 15.51
C ALA A 62 4.18 -5.48 15.55
N ALA A 63 4.09 -4.82 14.39
CA ALA A 63 3.60 -3.45 14.26
C ALA A 63 2.06 -3.34 14.38
N GLY A 64 1.35 -4.44 14.67
CA GLY A 64 -0.09 -4.48 14.89
C GLY A 64 -0.92 -4.66 13.62
N HIS A 65 -0.30 -4.90 12.47
CA HIS A 65 -1.04 -5.15 11.23
C HIS A 65 -1.57 -6.59 11.15
N ARG A 66 -2.77 -6.75 10.57
CA ARG A 66 -3.32 -8.07 10.25
C ARG A 66 -2.75 -8.57 8.93
N VAL A 67 -1.78 -9.46 9.00
CA VAL A 67 -1.09 -10.03 7.85
C VAL A 67 -1.93 -11.14 7.21
N VAL A 68 -2.27 -10.97 5.92
CA VAL A 68 -3.03 -11.93 5.13
C VAL A 68 -2.17 -12.40 3.95
N PRO A 69 -1.78 -13.68 3.89
CA PRO A 69 -0.95 -14.15 2.78
C PRO A 69 -1.73 -14.11 1.46
N LEU A 70 -1.13 -13.55 0.43
CA LEU A 70 -1.60 -13.71 -0.94
C LEU A 70 -1.07 -15.05 -1.46
N VAL A 71 -1.94 -15.88 -1.99
CA VAL A 71 -1.60 -17.21 -2.50
C VAL A 71 -2.08 -17.30 -3.96
N PRO A 72 -1.30 -17.93 -4.87
CA PRO A 72 -1.75 -18.15 -6.24
C PRO A 72 -3.12 -18.81 -6.31
N GLY A 73 -3.93 -18.41 -7.28
CA GLY A 73 -5.32 -18.83 -7.44
C GLY A 73 -6.33 -18.01 -6.62
N THR A 74 -5.90 -17.31 -5.57
CA THR A 74 -6.79 -16.49 -4.72
C THR A 74 -6.29 -15.06 -4.49
N ALA A 75 -5.11 -14.74 -5.02
CA ALA A 75 -4.44 -13.46 -4.77
C ALA A 75 -5.32 -12.26 -5.13
N GLY A 76 -5.99 -12.28 -6.27
CA GLY A 76 -6.92 -11.22 -6.69
C GLY A 76 -8.07 -11.03 -5.70
N ALA A 77 -8.74 -12.12 -5.30
CA ALA A 77 -9.88 -12.07 -4.38
C ALA A 77 -9.48 -11.58 -2.98
N VAL A 78 -8.27 -11.89 -2.52
CA VAL A 78 -7.72 -11.39 -1.24
C VAL A 78 -7.33 -9.92 -1.39
N ALA A 79 -6.68 -9.55 -2.50
CA ALA A 79 -6.31 -8.16 -2.78
C ALA A 79 -7.51 -7.21 -2.79
N GLU A 80 -8.71 -7.71 -3.11
CA GLU A 80 -9.95 -6.94 -3.04
C GLU A 80 -10.42 -6.62 -1.61
N ARG A 81 -9.92 -7.31 -0.59
CA ARG A 81 -10.41 -7.26 0.79
C ARG A 81 -9.41 -6.69 1.79
N VAL A 82 -8.21 -6.34 1.32
CA VAL A 82 -7.15 -5.76 2.14
C VAL A 82 -7.05 -4.25 1.93
N GLU A 83 -6.43 -3.58 2.88
CA GLU A 83 -6.26 -2.13 2.93
C GLU A 83 -4.88 -1.70 2.43
N ALA A 84 -3.95 -2.62 2.36
CA ALA A 84 -2.63 -2.44 1.77
C ALA A 84 -2.13 -3.77 1.20
N VAL A 85 -1.20 -3.70 0.26
CA VAL A 85 -0.50 -4.86 -0.29
C VAL A 85 1.00 -4.65 -0.11
N VAL A 86 1.72 -5.69 0.30
CA VAL A 86 3.17 -5.70 0.40
C VAL A 86 3.72 -6.87 -0.41
N VAL A 87 4.63 -6.58 -1.31
CA VAL A 87 5.39 -7.58 -2.09
C VAL A 87 6.87 -7.39 -1.79
N ASP A 88 7.47 -8.34 -1.10
CA ASP A 88 8.92 -8.41 -0.89
C ASP A 88 9.54 -9.22 -2.04
N VAL A 89 10.25 -8.55 -2.96
CA VAL A 89 10.83 -9.24 -4.13
C VAL A 89 11.92 -10.25 -3.76
N ASP A 90 12.50 -10.11 -2.58
CA ASP A 90 13.50 -11.03 -2.06
C ASP A 90 12.89 -12.20 -1.29
N GLY A 91 11.63 -12.04 -0.86
CA GLY A 91 10.84 -13.06 -0.15
C GLY A 91 9.77 -13.75 -1.00
N VAL A 92 9.88 -13.70 -2.32
CA VAL A 92 8.98 -14.42 -3.25
C VAL A 92 9.40 -15.89 -3.31
N ASP A 93 8.88 -16.69 -2.39
CA ASP A 93 9.16 -18.11 -2.23
C ASP A 93 7.88 -18.94 -2.08
N GLY A 94 8.01 -20.21 -1.68
CA GLY A 94 6.89 -21.12 -1.45
C GLY A 94 5.95 -21.22 -2.65
N PRO A 95 4.64 -20.90 -2.50
CA PRO A 95 3.68 -20.95 -3.60
C PRO A 95 4.00 -20.01 -4.77
N TRP A 96 4.77 -18.95 -4.50
CA TRP A 96 5.21 -17.98 -5.51
C TRP A 96 6.61 -18.25 -6.03
N ALA A 97 7.24 -19.36 -5.64
CA ALA A 97 8.59 -19.69 -6.09
C ALA A 97 8.70 -19.63 -7.61
N GLY A 98 9.72 -18.92 -8.10
CA GLY A 98 9.95 -18.73 -9.53
C GLY A 98 9.07 -17.67 -10.21
N ALA A 99 8.09 -17.06 -9.53
CA ALA A 99 7.22 -16.04 -10.14
C ALA A 99 7.99 -14.86 -10.73
N LEU A 100 9.16 -14.52 -10.18
CA LEU A 100 9.99 -13.43 -10.68
C LEU A 100 10.99 -13.85 -11.76
N ASP A 101 11.08 -15.14 -12.05
CA ASP A 101 11.97 -15.70 -13.07
C ASP A 101 11.27 -15.77 -14.44
N ALA A 102 12.05 -15.82 -15.52
CA ALA A 102 11.49 -15.90 -16.87
C ALA A 102 10.57 -17.12 -17.10
N ALA A 103 10.84 -18.23 -16.40
CA ALA A 103 10.01 -19.43 -16.47
C ALA A 103 8.69 -19.32 -15.71
N GLY A 104 8.57 -18.38 -14.78
CA GLY A 104 7.41 -18.19 -13.91
C GLY A 104 6.37 -17.19 -14.43
N ALA A 105 6.32 -16.92 -15.72
CA ALA A 105 5.49 -15.86 -16.31
C ALA A 105 4.01 -15.94 -15.91
N ALA A 106 3.42 -17.13 -15.79
CA ALA A 106 2.03 -17.28 -15.39
C ALA A 106 1.78 -16.81 -13.95
N LEU A 107 2.66 -17.20 -13.01
CA LEU A 107 2.61 -16.75 -11.62
C LEU A 107 2.88 -15.24 -11.52
N TYR A 108 3.84 -14.73 -12.31
CA TYR A 108 4.11 -13.30 -12.37
C TYR A 108 2.88 -12.51 -12.81
N LEU A 109 2.21 -12.94 -13.88
CA LEU A 109 1.02 -12.27 -14.40
C LEU A 109 -0.13 -12.28 -13.39
N GLU A 110 -0.27 -13.35 -12.63
CA GLU A 110 -1.27 -13.40 -11.55
C GLU A 110 -0.92 -12.42 -10.42
N LEU A 111 0.33 -12.43 -9.96
CA LEU A 111 0.81 -11.49 -8.93
C LEU A 111 0.64 -10.04 -9.40
N ARG A 112 1.07 -9.73 -10.61
CA ARG A 112 0.94 -8.40 -11.21
C ARG A 112 -0.54 -8.00 -11.36
N GLY A 113 -1.40 -8.92 -11.75
CA GLY A 113 -2.84 -8.70 -11.81
C GLY A 113 -3.44 -8.35 -10.46
N ALA A 114 -3.07 -9.05 -9.39
CA ALA A 114 -3.51 -8.75 -8.04
C ALA A 114 -3.02 -7.36 -7.56
N VAL A 115 -1.75 -7.02 -7.83
CA VAL A 115 -1.16 -5.71 -7.55
C VAL A 115 -1.92 -4.60 -8.28
N SER A 116 -2.11 -4.73 -9.60
CA SER A 116 -2.83 -3.74 -10.40
C SER A 116 -4.29 -3.58 -9.98
N ALA A 117 -4.97 -4.69 -9.66
CA ALA A 117 -6.35 -4.64 -9.18
C ALA A 117 -6.46 -3.91 -7.83
N ALA A 118 -5.51 -4.12 -6.91
CA ALA A 118 -5.44 -3.40 -5.65
C ALA A 118 -5.22 -1.90 -5.88
N ALA A 119 -4.22 -1.54 -6.69
CA ALA A 119 -3.88 -0.16 -7.01
C ALA A 119 -5.05 0.58 -7.71
N ALA A 120 -5.74 -0.06 -8.66
CA ALA A 120 -6.90 0.51 -9.33
C ALA A 120 -8.06 0.83 -8.37
N ARG A 121 -8.11 0.19 -7.20
CA ARG A 121 -9.08 0.47 -6.14
C ARG A 121 -8.59 1.53 -5.14
N GLY A 122 -7.42 2.11 -5.36
CA GLY A 122 -6.80 3.06 -4.44
C GLY A 122 -6.15 2.42 -3.21
N VAL A 123 -5.92 1.08 -3.25
CA VAL A 123 -5.17 0.38 -2.21
C VAL A 123 -3.69 0.65 -2.41
N THR A 124 -3.00 1.07 -1.37
CA THR A 124 -1.56 1.30 -1.43
C THR A 124 -0.81 -0.02 -1.59
N VAL A 125 0.03 -0.09 -2.61
CA VAL A 125 0.89 -1.25 -2.88
C VAL A 125 2.34 -0.88 -2.61
N TRP A 126 2.97 -1.62 -1.72
CA TRP A 126 4.38 -1.48 -1.36
C TRP A 126 5.18 -2.61 -1.99
N VAL A 127 6.28 -2.28 -2.62
CA VAL A 127 7.26 -3.26 -3.12
C VAL A 127 8.55 -3.06 -2.35
N LEU A 128 8.91 -4.05 -1.53
CA LEU A 128 10.14 -4.07 -0.77
C LEU A 128 11.24 -4.73 -1.60
N SER A 129 12.41 -4.08 -1.69
CA SER A 129 13.64 -4.67 -2.20
C SER A 129 14.70 -4.66 -1.11
N ARG A 130 15.27 -5.82 -0.83
CA ARG A 130 16.37 -6.01 0.12
C ARG A 130 17.70 -6.27 -0.60
N GLY A 131 17.69 -6.14 -1.93
CA GLY A 131 18.86 -6.11 -2.79
C GLY A 131 19.23 -7.42 -3.47
N ARG A 132 18.85 -8.59 -2.94
CA ARG A 132 19.27 -9.90 -3.41
C ARG A 132 18.74 -10.26 -4.81
N HIS A 133 17.46 -10.08 -5.04
CA HIS A 133 16.78 -10.53 -6.26
C HIS A 133 16.32 -9.39 -7.18
N ARG A 134 16.74 -8.16 -6.91
CA ARG A 134 16.33 -6.97 -7.68
C ARG A 134 16.64 -7.06 -9.20
N HIS A 135 17.56 -7.92 -9.60
CA HIS A 135 17.96 -8.11 -11.01
C HIS A 135 17.10 -9.12 -11.77
N ARG A 136 16.19 -9.85 -11.11
CA ARG A 136 15.27 -10.76 -11.79
C ARG A 136 14.26 -9.97 -12.62
N LEU A 137 13.86 -10.49 -13.79
CA LEU A 137 12.97 -9.78 -14.72
C LEU A 137 11.65 -9.35 -14.07
N GLY A 138 11.01 -10.24 -13.34
CA GLY A 138 9.77 -9.93 -12.65
C GLY A 138 9.94 -8.91 -11.51
N ALA A 139 11.08 -8.96 -10.79
CA ALA A 139 11.40 -7.97 -9.77
C ALA A 139 11.61 -6.59 -10.40
N LEU A 140 12.41 -6.50 -11.46
CA LEU A 140 12.60 -5.23 -12.19
C LEU A 140 11.27 -4.66 -12.68
N ALA A 141 10.41 -5.49 -13.24
CA ALA A 141 9.10 -5.05 -13.72
C ALA A 141 8.18 -4.55 -12.59
N LEU A 142 8.23 -5.16 -11.40
CA LEU A 142 7.49 -4.67 -10.23
C LEU A 142 8.09 -3.38 -9.67
N LEU A 143 9.42 -3.30 -9.56
CA LEU A 143 10.12 -2.13 -9.01
C LEU A 143 9.96 -0.87 -9.89
N HIS A 144 9.71 -1.03 -11.19
CA HIS A 144 9.48 0.08 -12.12
C HIS A 144 8.00 0.30 -12.46
N ALA A 145 7.10 -0.38 -11.77
CA ALA A 145 5.67 -0.20 -12.00
C ALA A 145 5.20 1.15 -11.43
N GLU A 146 4.36 1.86 -12.19
CA GLU A 146 3.89 3.20 -11.82
C GLU A 146 2.87 3.20 -10.67
N ASP A 147 2.26 2.06 -10.41
CA ASP A 147 1.17 1.87 -9.46
C ASP A 147 1.63 1.28 -8.10
N VAL A 148 2.93 1.36 -7.81
CA VAL A 148 3.52 0.85 -6.57
C VAL A 148 4.43 1.88 -5.89
N ILE A 149 4.61 1.73 -4.59
CA ILE A 149 5.60 2.49 -3.81
C ILE A 149 6.75 1.55 -3.49
N VAL A 150 7.93 1.88 -3.99
CA VAL A 150 9.14 1.08 -3.76
C VAL A 150 9.81 1.50 -2.46
N VAL A 151 10.14 0.51 -1.63
CA VAL A 151 10.94 0.67 -0.42
C VAL A 151 12.22 -0.16 -0.58
N GLU A 152 13.36 0.49 -0.48
CA GLU A 152 14.67 -0.20 -0.44
C GLU A 152 15.10 -0.32 1.02
N ALA A 153 15.26 -1.56 1.49
CA ALA A 153 15.78 -1.82 2.83
C ALA A 153 17.26 -1.43 2.91
N GLY A 154 17.71 -1.03 4.10
CA GLY A 154 19.12 -0.70 4.34
C GLY A 154 19.62 0.59 3.68
N ALA A 155 18.82 1.26 2.87
CA ALA A 155 19.25 2.47 2.15
C ALA A 155 19.52 3.69 3.04
N GLY A 156 19.53 3.53 4.36
CA GLY A 156 19.84 4.60 5.32
C GLY A 156 18.92 5.83 5.21
N ARG A 157 17.82 5.71 4.50
CA ARG A 157 16.82 6.77 4.41
C ARG A 157 16.03 6.79 5.70
N THR A 158 16.42 7.68 6.59
CA THR A 158 15.53 8.10 7.67
C THR A 158 14.23 8.58 7.01
N PRO A 159 13.08 7.97 7.32
CA PRO A 159 11.80 8.49 6.86
C PRO A 159 11.74 9.98 7.22
N LEU A 160 11.35 10.83 6.27
CA LEU A 160 11.11 12.24 6.55
C LEU A 160 9.82 12.37 7.38
N HIS A 161 9.85 11.87 8.59
CA HIS A 161 8.83 12.14 9.59
C HIS A 161 9.17 13.45 10.30
N PHE A 162 8.42 14.48 9.99
CA PHE A 162 8.35 15.71 10.78
C PHE A 162 7.38 15.48 11.97
N THR A 163 7.67 14.55 12.84
CA THR A 163 6.97 14.42 14.12
C THR A 163 7.92 14.83 15.21
N GLU A 164 7.52 15.81 15.99
CA GLU A 164 8.30 16.34 17.12
C GLU A 164 8.45 15.35 18.28
N ASP A 165 7.74 14.22 18.23
CA ASP A 165 7.80 13.18 19.27
C ASP A 165 7.69 11.77 18.67
N PRO A 166 8.81 11.02 18.51
CA PRO A 166 8.79 9.68 17.91
C PRO A 166 8.31 8.58 18.87
N GLY A 167 7.85 8.92 20.08
CA GLY A 167 7.69 7.93 21.15
C GLY A 167 6.49 6.99 21.03
N ASP A 168 5.36 7.40 20.43
CA ASP A 168 4.11 6.65 20.53
C ASP A 168 3.28 6.55 19.22
N ALA A 169 3.80 7.00 18.09
CA ALA A 169 3.07 6.84 16.83
C ALA A 169 3.15 5.37 16.35
N PRO A 170 2.03 4.74 15.99
CA PRO A 170 2.07 3.39 15.43
C PRO A 170 2.93 3.42 14.16
N GLN A 171 3.90 2.49 14.09
CA GLN A 171 4.80 2.39 12.94
C GLN A 171 4.00 2.17 11.67
N GLY A 172 4.16 3.06 10.69
CA GLY A 172 3.55 2.90 9.38
C GLY A 172 4.17 1.72 8.63
N ILE A 173 3.45 1.17 7.66
CA ILE A 173 3.97 0.06 6.83
C ILE A 173 5.33 0.44 6.23
N ALA A 174 5.48 1.67 5.74
CA ALA A 174 6.73 2.16 5.17
C ALA A 174 7.91 2.07 6.17
N ASP A 175 7.67 2.45 7.42
CA ASP A 175 8.70 2.45 8.47
C ASP A 175 9.13 1.03 8.81
N VAL A 176 8.14 0.12 8.92
CA VAL A 176 8.40 -1.31 9.15
C VAL A 176 9.23 -1.91 8.02
N LEU A 177 8.88 -1.62 6.77
CA LEU A 177 9.59 -2.13 5.60
C LEU A 177 11.01 -1.55 5.49
N ALA A 178 11.17 -0.26 5.76
CA ALA A 178 12.50 0.39 5.75
C ALA A 178 13.44 -0.13 6.84
N ALA A 179 12.88 -0.60 7.96
CA ALA A 179 13.64 -1.19 9.06
C ALA A 179 14.02 -2.67 8.83
N CYS A 180 13.49 -3.32 7.77
CA CYS A 180 13.87 -4.68 7.45
C CYS A 180 15.35 -4.74 7.06
N PRO A 181 16.10 -5.77 7.48
CA PRO A 181 17.51 -5.89 7.13
C PRO A 181 17.70 -6.16 5.64
N GLU A 182 18.82 -5.67 5.10
CA GLU A 182 19.28 -6.10 3.77
C GLU A 182 19.54 -7.61 3.76
N GLU A 183 19.14 -8.27 2.71
CA GLU A 183 19.43 -9.69 2.54
C GLU A 183 20.77 -9.84 1.83
N SER A 184 21.81 -10.19 2.58
CA SER A 184 23.14 -10.42 2.03
C SER A 184 23.10 -11.54 0.98
N ALA A 185 23.82 -11.32 -0.11
CA ALA A 185 23.94 -12.24 -1.25
C ALA A 185 24.66 -13.52 -0.87
#